data_2eb0e8a6968a3dc518dd8a254a55030a
#
_entry.id   2eb0e8a6968a3dc518dd8a254a55030a
#
_cell.length_a   1.000
_cell.length_b   1.000
_cell.length_c   1.000
_cell.angle_alpha   90.00
_cell.angle_beta   90.00
_cell.angle_gamma   90.00
#
_symmetry.space_group_name_H-M   'P 1'
#
loop_
_entity.id
_entity.type
_entity.pdbx_description
1 polymer ?
#
loop_
_entity_poly.entity_id
_entity_poly.type
_entity_poly.pdbx_seq_one_letter_code
_entity_poly.pdbx_strand_id
1 'polypeptide(L)'
;EIRLSLVGSEMCIRDRAVTMPRLAANLTMMFTEVPFLDRFEAAADNGFKAVEFLFPYEHRPDEIAERIQRHGLEIALFNMPPGNWAAGERGMAAIPGREAEFARNAGIALAYARALGVSRVHAMSGITRGLDAVECRNTFIANMRVACDMFAADGITILVEALNTRDVPGYFVAHQEEAAELCAAVERPNIAVQFDLYHAQIMDGDLTRLAERLNGRFAHVQIASVPELSLIHISEPTRLRRI
;
A
#
# COMPACT_ATOMS: atom_id res chain seq x y z
N GLU A 1 27.22 -49.31 -9.14
CA GLU A 1 27.19 -48.00 -9.87
C GLU A 1 25.78 -47.47 -9.94
N ILE A 2 25.46 -46.47 -9.10
CA ILE A 2 24.21 -45.76 -9.17
C ILE A 2 24.50 -44.45 -9.91
N ARG A 3 24.09 -44.36 -11.15
CA ARG A 3 24.05 -43.12 -11.91
C ARG A 3 22.78 -42.35 -11.46
N LEU A 4 22.93 -41.35 -10.63
CA LEU A 4 21.92 -40.35 -10.39
C LEU A 4 21.84 -39.40 -11.57
N SER A 5 20.82 -39.51 -12.39
CA SER A 5 20.46 -38.58 -13.45
C SER A 5 19.89 -37.31 -12.85
N LEU A 6 20.70 -36.28 -12.70
CA LEU A 6 20.30 -34.90 -12.34
C LEU A 6 19.86 -34.11 -13.61
N VAL A 7 18.93 -34.64 -14.38
CA VAL A 7 18.43 -34.00 -15.61
C VAL A 7 16.92 -33.84 -15.54
N GLY A 8 16.40 -33.23 -14.50
CA GLY A 8 14.96 -33.01 -14.40
C GLY A 8 14.52 -31.71 -13.74
N SER A 9 15.40 -31.09 -12.98
CA SER A 9 15.01 -29.91 -12.17
C SER A 9 15.40 -28.55 -12.77
N GLU A 10 16.34 -28.51 -13.69
CA GLU A 10 16.75 -27.23 -14.30
C GLU A 10 15.88 -26.79 -15.49
N MET A 11 15.12 -27.69 -16.10
CA MET A 11 14.30 -27.39 -17.26
C MET A 11 12.95 -26.75 -16.90
N CYS A 12 12.47 -26.89 -15.66
CA CYS A 12 11.19 -26.28 -15.23
C CYS A 12 11.27 -24.82 -14.80
N ILE A 13 12.48 -24.26 -14.64
CA ILE A 13 12.66 -22.86 -14.22
C ILE A 13 12.80 -21.91 -15.42
N ARG A 14 13.20 -22.41 -16.59
CA ARG A 14 13.43 -21.58 -17.79
C ARG A 14 12.19 -21.21 -18.60
N ASP A 15 11.07 -21.92 -18.45
CA ASP A 15 9.88 -21.70 -19.27
C ASP A 15 8.74 -20.93 -18.58
N ARG A 16 8.88 -20.54 -17.31
CA ARG A 16 8.02 -19.50 -16.76
C ARG A 16 8.65 -18.16 -17.16
N ALA A 17 8.02 -17.45 -18.07
CA ALA A 17 8.27 -16.02 -18.24
C ALA A 17 8.07 -15.38 -16.86
N VAL A 18 9.17 -15.22 -16.11
CA VAL A 18 9.17 -14.46 -14.86
C VAL A 18 8.97 -13.02 -15.30
N THR A 19 7.72 -12.59 -15.31
CA THR A 19 7.42 -11.17 -15.43
C THR A 19 8.02 -10.50 -14.21
N MET A 20 9.08 -9.72 -14.43
CA MET A 20 9.69 -8.92 -13.37
C MET A 20 8.60 -8.04 -12.72
N PRO A 21 8.53 -7.98 -11.38
CA PRO A 21 7.59 -7.10 -10.71
C PRO A 21 7.80 -5.66 -11.17
N ARG A 22 6.72 -4.92 -11.32
CA ARG A 22 6.77 -3.49 -11.60
C ARG A 22 7.09 -2.77 -10.29
N LEU A 23 8.26 -2.13 -10.22
CA LEU A 23 8.71 -1.41 -9.04
C LEU A 23 8.28 0.06 -9.10
N ALA A 24 7.78 0.57 -7.97
CA ALA A 24 7.48 1.98 -7.73
C ALA A 24 8.38 2.52 -6.62
N ALA A 25 8.92 3.73 -6.81
CA ALA A 25 9.65 4.42 -5.74
C ALA A 25 8.67 5.14 -4.81
N ASN A 26 8.76 4.91 -3.50
CA ASN A 26 8.00 5.67 -2.52
C ASN A 26 8.68 7.02 -2.26
N LEU A 27 8.18 8.09 -2.88
CA LEU A 27 8.76 9.43 -2.82
C LEU A 27 8.64 10.09 -1.44
N THR A 28 7.82 9.55 -0.54
CA THR A 28 7.78 10.02 0.85
C THR A 28 9.02 9.58 1.62
N MET A 29 9.61 8.43 1.25
CA MET A 29 10.72 7.79 1.96
C MET A 29 12.03 7.82 1.18
N MET A 30 11.96 7.91 -0.16
CA MET A 30 13.13 7.92 -1.04
C MET A 30 13.39 9.32 -1.60
N PHE A 31 14.66 9.61 -1.88
CA PHE A 31 15.11 10.90 -2.45
C PHE A 31 14.75 12.11 -1.59
N THR A 32 14.73 11.90 -0.26
CA THR A 32 14.30 12.94 0.69
C THR A 32 15.29 14.10 0.84
N GLU A 33 16.46 13.98 0.25
CA GLU A 33 17.48 15.04 0.15
C GLU A 33 17.09 16.21 -0.77
N VAL A 34 16.08 16.02 -1.62
CA VAL A 34 15.54 17.06 -2.49
C VAL A 34 14.06 17.33 -2.19
N PRO A 35 13.52 18.52 -2.57
CA PRO A 35 12.11 18.85 -2.44
C PRO A 35 11.20 17.82 -3.13
N PHE A 36 9.97 17.66 -2.64
CA PHE A 36 9.06 16.61 -3.11
C PHE A 36 8.88 16.59 -4.64
N LEU A 37 8.66 17.74 -5.27
CA LEU A 37 8.46 17.83 -6.73
C LEU A 37 9.71 17.46 -7.55
N ASP A 38 10.90 17.52 -6.96
CA ASP A 38 12.16 17.16 -7.64
C ASP A 38 12.47 15.67 -7.49
N ARG A 39 11.80 14.96 -6.55
CA ARG A 39 11.93 13.52 -6.36
C ARG A 39 11.42 12.69 -7.55
N PHE A 40 10.52 13.25 -8.36
CA PHE A 40 10.05 12.59 -9.57
C PHE A 40 11.18 12.44 -10.61
N GLU A 41 12.00 13.49 -10.82
CA GLU A 41 13.19 13.42 -11.66
C GLU A 41 14.20 12.42 -11.10
N ALA A 42 14.51 12.50 -9.80
CA ALA A 42 15.43 11.58 -9.15
C ALA A 42 14.99 10.12 -9.29
N ALA A 43 13.71 9.82 -9.15
CA ALA A 43 13.19 8.47 -9.36
C ALA A 43 13.36 8.01 -10.82
N ALA A 44 13.05 8.86 -11.78
CA ALA A 44 13.19 8.54 -13.21
C ALA A 44 14.64 8.30 -13.59
N ASP A 45 15.57 9.12 -13.11
CA ASP A 45 17.03 9.00 -13.34
C ASP A 45 17.60 7.72 -12.76
N ASN A 46 17.01 7.22 -11.65
CA ASN A 46 17.33 5.92 -11.07
C ASN A 46 16.59 4.73 -11.71
N GLY A 47 15.90 4.97 -12.84
CA GLY A 47 15.30 3.93 -13.67
C GLY A 47 13.90 3.49 -13.28
N PHE A 48 13.29 4.08 -12.25
CA PHE A 48 11.90 3.80 -11.91
C PHE A 48 10.95 4.24 -13.02
N LYS A 49 9.87 3.49 -13.22
CA LYS A 49 8.79 3.82 -14.16
C LYS A 49 7.49 4.16 -13.44
N ALA A 50 7.45 3.93 -12.14
CA ALA A 50 6.33 4.25 -11.29
C ALA A 50 6.81 4.82 -9.95
N VAL A 51 5.95 5.63 -9.35
CA VAL A 51 6.16 6.22 -8.03
C VAL A 51 4.92 6.06 -7.17
N GLU A 52 5.09 6.16 -5.87
CA GLU A 52 4.01 6.29 -4.90
C GLU A 52 4.40 7.29 -3.82
N PHE A 53 3.46 7.81 -3.10
CA PHE A 53 3.69 8.74 -2.01
C PHE A 53 2.47 8.79 -1.07
N LEU A 54 2.67 9.28 0.16
CA LEU A 54 1.57 9.32 1.12
C LEU A 54 0.56 10.42 0.77
N PHE A 55 0.93 11.68 0.93
CA PHE A 55 -0.02 12.79 0.90
C PHE A 55 0.41 13.87 -0.08
N PRO A 56 -0.24 14.00 -1.25
CA PRO A 56 0.11 14.98 -2.26
C PRO A 56 -0.49 16.39 -2.01
N TYR A 57 -1.29 16.57 -0.97
CA TYR A 57 -2.24 17.66 -0.81
C TYR A 57 -1.63 19.05 -0.54
N GLU A 58 -0.31 19.13 -0.31
CA GLU A 58 0.43 20.40 -0.24
C GLU A 58 0.79 20.95 -1.62
N HIS A 59 0.61 20.15 -2.67
CA HIS A 59 0.91 20.50 -4.07
C HIS A 59 -0.34 20.42 -4.91
N ARG A 60 -0.44 21.28 -5.91
CA ARG A 60 -1.55 21.25 -6.85
C ARG A 60 -1.46 20.00 -7.73
N PRO A 61 -2.59 19.37 -8.09
CA PRO A 61 -2.56 18.18 -8.96
C PRO A 61 -1.88 18.42 -10.31
N ASP A 62 -2.01 19.62 -10.90
CA ASP A 62 -1.38 19.96 -12.17
C ASP A 62 0.16 20.03 -12.07
N GLU A 63 0.72 20.50 -10.94
CA GLU A 63 2.17 20.51 -10.72
C GLU A 63 2.72 19.07 -10.66
N ILE A 64 2.00 18.17 -10.01
CA ILE A 64 2.37 16.73 -9.95
C ILE A 64 2.21 16.10 -11.33
N ALA A 65 1.10 16.36 -12.02
CA ALA A 65 0.84 15.81 -13.35
C ALA A 65 1.93 16.24 -14.36
N GLU A 66 2.40 17.49 -14.29
CA GLU A 66 3.51 17.97 -15.12
C GLU A 66 4.79 17.15 -14.88
N ARG A 67 5.14 16.85 -13.62
CA ARG A 67 6.32 16.03 -13.28
C ARG A 67 6.18 14.61 -13.81
N ILE A 68 5.02 13.99 -13.60
CA ILE A 68 4.70 12.63 -14.10
C ILE A 68 4.86 12.60 -15.62
N GLN A 69 4.25 13.53 -16.33
CA GLN A 69 4.33 13.57 -17.80
C GLN A 69 5.76 13.83 -18.29
N ARG A 70 6.48 14.80 -17.69
CA ARG A 70 7.84 15.16 -18.06
C ARG A 70 8.81 13.99 -17.96
N HIS A 71 8.67 13.19 -16.92
CA HIS A 71 9.60 12.08 -16.63
C HIS A 71 9.09 10.70 -17.06
N GLY A 72 7.90 10.63 -17.68
CA GLY A 72 7.31 9.38 -18.17
C GLY A 72 7.03 8.38 -17.05
N LEU A 73 6.57 8.86 -15.89
CA LEU A 73 6.26 8.07 -14.73
C LEU A 73 4.76 7.76 -14.63
N GLU A 74 4.42 6.72 -13.86
CA GLU A 74 3.06 6.41 -13.43
C GLU A 74 2.96 6.55 -11.90
N ILE A 75 1.79 6.93 -11.39
CA ILE A 75 1.54 6.87 -9.94
C ILE A 75 0.88 5.54 -9.62
N ALA A 76 1.54 4.72 -8.82
CA ALA A 76 1.02 3.43 -8.39
C ALA A 76 -0.09 3.58 -7.33
N LEU A 77 0.08 4.54 -6.41
CA LEU A 77 -0.77 4.73 -5.25
C LEU A 77 -0.47 6.07 -4.56
N PHE A 78 -1.48 6.63 -3.91
CA PHE A 78 -1.33 7.62 -2.84
C PHE A 78 -2.42 7.42 -1.77
N ASN A 79 -2.26 8.07 -0.59
CA ASN A 79 -3.19 7.92 0.52
C ASN A 79 -4.24 9.05 0.54
N MET A 80 -5.46 8.75 0.99
CA MET A 80 -6.46 9.76 1.36
C MET A 80 -5.91 10.69 2.45
N PRO A 81 -6.45 11.93 2.60
CA PRO A 81 -6.08 12.79 3.71
C PRO A 81 -6.22 12.07 5.06
N PRO A 82 -5.17 12.05 5.90
CA PRO A 82 -5.13 11.20 7.09
C PRO A 82 -5.81 11.83 8.33
N GLY A 83 -6.32 13.04 8.21
CA GLY A 83 -6.65 13.90 9.34
C GLY A 83 -5.45 14.74 9.78
N ASN A 84 -5.38 15.09 11.04
CA ASN A 84 -4.28 15.87 11.61
C ASN A 84 -3.05 14.99 11.89
N TRP A 85 -2.23 14.77 10.88
CA TRP A 85 -1.02 13.93 10.96
C TRP A 85 -0.04 14.40 12.04
N ALA A 86 0.13 15.72 12.19
CA ALA A 86 1.02 16.30 13.19
C ALA A 86 0.54 16.06 14.64
N ALA A 87 -0.77 15.95 14.83
CA ALA A 87 -1.36 15.57 16.12
C ALA A 87 -1.39 14.05 16.35
N GLY A 88 -0.82 13.27 15.45
CA GLY A 88 -0.73 11.81 15.57
C GLY A 88 -1.90 11.04 14.94
N GLU A 89 -2.82 11.68 14.23
CA GLU A 89 -3.88 10.97 13.51
C GLU A 89 -3.28 10.12 12.37
N ARG A 90 -3.88 8.96 12.15
CA ARG A 90 -3.46 7.97 11.14
C ARG A 90 -4.65 7.46 10.33
N GLY A 91 -5.47 8.41 9.84
CA GLY A 91 -6.71 8.10 9.16
C GLY A 91 -7.93 8.15 10.09
N MET A 92 -9.09 7.90 9.53
CA MET A 92 -10.37 8.04 10.25
C MET A 92 -11.46 7.07 9.78
N ALA A 93 -11.13 6.14 8.90
CA ALA A 93 -12.15 5.28 8.31
C ALA A 93 -12.89 4.42 9.34
N ALA A 94 -12.23 4.07 10.46
CA ALA A 94 -12.83 3.31 11.55
C ALA A 94 -13.24 4.15 12.79
N ILE A 95 -13.20 5.49 12.68
CA ILE A 95 -13.44 6.36 13.85
C ILE A 95 -14.91 6.81 13.88
N PRO A 96 -15.74 6.32 14.83
CA PRO A 96 -17.11 6.74 14.97
C PRO A 96 -17.25 8.26 15.18
N GLY A 97 -18.28 8.84 14.54
CA GLY A 97 -18.55 10.28 14.61
C GLY A 97 -17.74 11.13 13.62
N ARG A 98 -16.85 10.53 12.80
CA ARG A 98 -16.07 11.24 11.77
C ARG A 98 -16.46 10.85 10.33
N GLU A 99 -17.61 10.24 10.13
CA GLU A 99 -18.07 9.74 8.83
C GLU A 99 -18.19 10.86 7.79
N ALA A 100 -18.72 12.02 8.19
CA ALA A 100 -18.83 13.17 7.30
C ALA A 100 -17.48 13.75 6.90
N GLU A 101 -16.49 13.72 7.77
CA GLU A 101 -15.12 14.13 7.47
C GLU A 101 -14.45 13.11 6.55
N PHE A 102 -14.61 11.82 6.81
CA PHE A 102 -14.12 10.76 5.95
C PHE A 102 -14.66 10.92 4.51
N ALA A 103 -15.96 11.13 4.35
CA ALA A 103 -16.58 11.32 3.03
C ALA A 103 -16.02 12.56 2.30
N ARG A 104 -15.79 13.68 3.01
CA ARG A 104 -15.14 14.87 2.42
C ARG A 104 -13.72 14.57 1.96
N ASN A 105 -12.93 13.87 2.77
CA ASN A 105 -11.55 13.48 2.47
C ASN A 105 -11.49 12.51 1.30
N ALA A 106 -12.44 11.58 1.20
CA ALA A 106 -12.60 10.70 0.05
C ALA A 106 -12.86 11.52 -1.23
N GLY A 107 -13.72 12.56 -1.17
CA GLY A 107 -13.98 13.47 -2.29
C GLY A 107 -12.72 14.25 -2.74
N ILE A 108 -11.90 14.72 -1.79
CA ILE A 108 -10.62 15.37 -2.11
C ILE A 108 -9.69 14.37 -2.81
N ALA A 109 -9.54 13.17 -2.26
CA ALA A 109 -8.69 12.13 -2.85
C ALA A 109 -9.17 11.73 -4.26
N LEU A 110 -10.48 11.62 -4.47
CA LEU A 110 -11.06 11.32 -5.78
C LEU A 110 -10.71 12.40 -6.82
N ALA A 111 -10.78 13.69 -6.44
CA ALA A 111 -10.40 14.77 -7.34
C ALA A 111 -8.92 14.69 -7.75
N TYR A 112 -8.02 14.39 -6.81
CA TYR A 112 -6.60 14.15 -7.11
C TYR A 112 -6.41 12.90 -7.97
N ALA A 113 -7.06 11.79 -7.66
CA ALA A 113 -6.94 10.56 -8.42
C ALA A 113 -7.36 10.73 -9.89
N ARG A 114 -8.43 11.45 -10.14
CA ARG A 114 -8.89 11.82 -11.50
C ARG A 114 -7.86 12.68 -12.23
N ALA A 115 -7.37 13.73 -11.57
CA ALA A 115 -6.42 14.66 -12.19
C ALA A 115 -5.07 14.00 -12.49
N LEU A 116 -4.67 13.01 -11.71
CA LEU A 116 -3.38 12.32 -11.80
C LEU A 116 -3.45 10.96 -12.52
N GLY A 117 -4.65 10.50 -12.90
CA GLY A 117 -4.82 9.21 -13.57
C GLY A 117 -4.50 8.01 -12.69
N VAL A 118 -4.69 8.10 -11.37
CA VAL A 118 -4.33 7.07 -10.40
C VAL A 118 -5.45 6.05 -10.25
N SER A 119 -5.10 4.77 -10.28
CA SER A 119 -6.06 3.67 -10.17
C SER A 119 -6.18 3.03 -8.79
N ARG A 120 -5.38 3.48 -7.81
CA ARG A 120 -5.39 2.96 -6.43
C ARG A 120 -5.22 4.08 -5.43
N VAL A 121 -6.06 4.08 -4.39
CA VAL A 121 -5.99 5.05 -3.30
C VAL A 121 -6.12 4.32 -1.98
N HIS A 122 -5.17 4.54 -1.06
CA HIS A 122 -5.20 3.94 0.27
C HIS A 122 -6.06 4.78 1.22
N ALA A 123 -6.97 4.12 1.93
CA ALA A 123 -7.81 4.72 2.97
C ALA A 123 -7.34 4.27 4.35
N MET A 124 -6.65 5.14 5.07
CA MET A 124 -6.12 4.84 6.39
C MET A 124 -7.23 4.66 7.42
N SER A 125 -7.13 3.58 8.21
CA SER A 125 -8.21 3.14 9.11
C SER A 125 -8.38 4.01 10.34
N GLY A 126 -7.29 4.48 10.93
CA GLY A 126 -7.30 5.29 12.17
C GLY A 126 -6.86 4.52 13.41
N ILE A 127 -6.58 5.28 14.49
CA ILE A 127 -6.21 4.74 15.80
C ILE A 127 -7.49 4.63 16.64
N THR A 128 -7.89 3.41 16.99
CA THR A 128 -9.15 3.11 17.68
C THR A 128 -8.98 2.74 19.15
N ARG A 129 -7.79 2.95 19.71
CA ARG A 129 -7.53 2.65 21.12
C ARG A 129 -8.55 3.34 22.05
N GLY A 130 -9.25 2.55 22.85
CA GLY A 130 -10.23 3.04 23.82
C GLY A 130 -11.64 3.27 23.26
N LEU A 131 -11.85 2.98 21.97
CA LEU A 131 -13.18 3.00 21.34
C LEU A 131 -13.82 1.61 21.35
N ASP A 132 -15.13 1.55 21.17
CA ASP A 132 -15.85 0.28 21.05
C ASP A 132 -15.50 -0.41 19.72
N ALA A 133 -15.04 -1.65 19.81
CA ALA A 133 -14.54 -2.39 18.64
C ALA A 133 -15.63 -2.71 17.61
N VAL A 134 -16.87 -2.96 18.07
CA VAL A 134 -18.01 -3.28 17.19
C VAL A 134 -18.44 -2.01 16.45
N GLU A 135 -18.51 -0.89 17.16
CA GLU A 135 -18.83 0.40 16.55
C GLU A 135 -17.75 0.81 15.51
N CYS A 136 -16.46 0.68 15.86
CA CYS A 136 -15.37 0.96 14.92
C CYS A 136 -15.45 0.10 13.65
N ARG A 137 -15.71 -1.20 13.80
CA ARG A 137 -15.88 -2.13 12.67
C ARG A 137 -17.06 -1.72 11.77
N ASN A 138 -18.20 -1.40 12.37
CA ASN A 138 -19.38 -0.99 11.62
C ASN A 138 -19.15 0.34 10.89
N THR A 139 -18.51 1.31 11.56
CA THR A 139 -18.11 2.59 10.98
C THR A 139 -17.16 2.39 9.80
N PHE A 140 -16.13 1.54 9.96
CA PHE A 140 -15.19 1.22 8.88
C PHE A 140 -15.91 0.66 7.66
N ILE A 141 -16.76 -0.35 7.85
CA ILE A 141 -17.49 -0.99 6.72
C ILE A 141 -18.39 0.03 6.01
N ALA A 142 -19.11 0.86 6.77
CA ALA A 142 -19.98 1.90 6.20
C ALA A 142 -19.16 2.93 5.40
N ASN A 143 -18.09 3.44 5.96
CA ASN A 143 -17.21 4.42 5.32
C ASN A 143 -16.54 3.84 4.05
N MET A 144 -16.07 2.60 4.10
CA MET A 144 -15.48 1.96 2.92
C MET A 144 -16.51 1.73 1.81
N ARG A 145 -17.76 1.42 2.14
CA ARG A 145 -18.85 1.35 1.14
C ARG A 145 -19.03 2.70 0.45
N VAL A 146 -19.08 3.79 1.21
CA VAL A 146 -19.18 5.15 0.67
C VAL A 146 -18.00 5.45 -0.26
N ALA A 147 -16.76 5.18 0.19
CA ALA A 147 -15.58 5.40 -0.64
C ALA A 147 -15.62 4.56 -1.92
N CYS A 148 -15.88 3.26 -1.81
CA CYS A 148 -15.95 2.38 -2.97
C CYS A 148 -16.99 2.84 -3.99
N ASP A 149 -18.19 3.22 -3.53
CA ASP A 149 -19.26 3.71 -4.41
C ASP A 149 -18.88 5.03 -5.10
N MET A 150 -18.18 5.94 -4.39
CA MET A 150 -17.68 7.21 -4.97
C MET A 150 -16.63 6.97 -6.06
N PHE A 151 -15.75 5.99 -5.89
CA PHE A 151 -14.60 5.75 -6.76
C PHE A 151 -14.88 4.76 -7.90
N ALA A 152 -16.03 4.05 -7.84
CA ALA A 152 -16.36 2.97 -8.77
C ALA A 152 -16.46 3.44 -10.23
N ALA A 153 -17.05 4.61 -10.49
CA ALA A 153 -17.25 5.15 -11.84
C ALA A 153 -15.92 5.45 -12.57
N ASP A 154 -14.86 5.69 -11.82
CA ASP A 154 -13.51 5.96 -12.34
C ASP A 154 -12.63 4.70 -12.37
N GLY A 155 -13.15 3.55 -11.99
CA GLY A 155 -12.41 2.28 -11.95
C GLY A 155 -11.28 2.26 -10.91
N ILE A 156 -11.37 3.11 -9.88
CA ILE A 156 -10.34 3.24 -8.85
C ILE A 156 -10.60 2.24 -7.72
N THR A 157 -9.56 1.51 -7.33
CA THR A 157 -9.57 0.57 -6.21
C THR A 157 -9.17 1.28 -4.91
N ILE A 158 -9.97 1.10 -3.87
CA ILE A 158 -9.63 1.51 -2.52
C ILE A 158 -8.77 0.43 -1.87
N LEU A 159 -7.65 0.82 -1.28
CA LEU A 159 -6.76 -0.08 -0.58
C LEU A 159 -6.90 0.05 0.93
N VAL A 160 -6.78 -1.07 1.61
CA VAL A 160 -6.77 -1.21 3.08
C VAL A 160 -5.44 -1.84 3.48
N GLU A 161 -4.73 -1.19 4.37
CA GLU A 161 -3.43 -1.64 4.87
C GLU A 161 -3.48 -2.00 6.35
N ALA A 162 -2.91 -3.15 6.70
CA ALA A 162 -2.64 -3.50 8.08
C ALA A 162 -1.30 -2.90 8.52
N LEU A 163 -1.32 -2.10 9.58
CA LEU A 163 -0.10 -1.49 10.14
C LEU A 163 0.31 -2.19 11.43
N ASN A 164 1.61 -2.41 11.62
CA ASN A 164 2.13 -3.04 12.81
C ASN A 164 1.91 -2.19 14.07
N THR A 165 1.63 -2.85 15.18
CA THR A 165 1.32 -2.20 16.47
C THR A 165 2.56 -1.69 17.20
N ARG A 166 3.76 -1.99 16.71
CA ARG A 166 5.03 -1.45 17.24
C ARG A 166 5.18 0.03 16.85
N ASP A 167 4.95 0.34 15.56
CA ASP A 167 5.13 1.67 15.02
C ASP A 167 3.85 2.52 15.17
N VAL A 168 2.67 1.88 15.05
CA VAL A 168 1.37 2.55 15.17
C VAL A 168 0.50 1.85 16.22
N PRO A 169 0.78 2.05 17.52
CA PRO A 169 0.04 1.38 18.58
C PRO A 169 -1.44 1.77 18.60
N GLY A 170 -2.33 0.77 18.52
CA GLY A 170 -3.78 0.96 18.54
C GLY A 170 -4.40 1.29 17.20
N TYR A 171 -3.66 1.12 16.10
CA TYR A 171 -4.23 1.17 14.75
C TYR A 171 -5.33 0.12 14.59
N PHE A 172 -6.38 0.45 13.85
CA PHE A 172 -7.60 -0.36 13.79
C PHE A 172 -7.37 -1.75 13.22
N VAL A 173 -6.58 -1.91 12.17
CA VAL A 173 -6.28 -3.18 11.55
C VAL A 173 -4.78 -3.46 11.58
N ALA A 174 -4.37 -4.58 12.17
CA ALA A 174 -2.95 -4.89 12.38
C ALA A 174 -2.49 -6.17 11.69
N HIS A 175 -3.40 -7.05 11.28
CA HIS A 175 -3.10 -8.32 10.63
C HIS A 175 -3.63 -8.34 9.20
N GLN A 176 -2.87 -8.99 8.30
CA GLN A 176 -3.20 -9.02 6.88
C GLN A 176 -4.49 -9.82 6.60
N GLU A 177 -4.73 -10.90 7.32
CA GLU A 177 -5.97 -11.68 7.19
C GLU A 177 -7.19 -10.89 7.67
N GLU A 178 -7.05 -10.12 8.75
CA GLU A 178 -8.09 -9.20 9.22
C GLU A 178 -8.43 -8.13 8.18
N ALA A 179 -7.41 -7.53 7.53
CA ALA A 179 -7.61 -6.59 6.43
C ALA A 179 -8.40 -7.22 5.29
N ALA A 180 -8.09 -8.47 4.93
CA ALA A 180 -8.79 -9.20 3.88
C ALA A 180 -10.24 -9.54 4.25
N GLU A 181 -10.51 -9.87 5.53
CA GLU A 181 -11.87 -10.10 6.05
C GLU A 181 -12.70 -8.82 6.05
N LEU A 182 -12.09 -7.69 6.44
CA LEU A 182 -12.73 -6.38 6.38
C LEU A 182 -13.07 -5.98 4.94
N CYS A 183 -12.15 -6.16 3.99
CA CYS A 183 -12.43 -5.94 2.57
C CYS A 183 -13.61 -6.79 2.09
N ALA A 184 -13.66 -8.06 2.46
CA ALA A 184 -14.78 -8.95 2.10
C ALA A 184 -16.12 -8.48 2.70
N ALA A 185 -16.11 -7.99 3.96
CA ALA A 185 -17.31 -7.49 4.63
C ALA A 185 -17.86 -6.18 4.04
N VAL A 186 -17.06 -5.42 3.31
CA VAL A 186 -17.50 -4.23 2.58
C VAL A 186 -18.41 -4.58 1.40
N GLU A 187 -18.25 -5.77 0.80
CA GLU A 187 -19.09 -6.25 -0.31
C GLU A 187 -19.09 -5.30 -1.52
N ARG A 188 -17.90 -4.82 -1.90
CA ARG A 188 -17.69 -4.01 -3.11
C ARG A 188 -16.53 -4.59 -3.94
N PRO A 189 -16.61 -4.53 -5.28
CA PRO A 189 -15.59 -5.14 -6.13
C PRO A 189 -14.28 -4.33 -6.19
N ASN A 190 -14.32 -3.06 -5.86
CA ASN A 190 -13.20 -2.12 -5.97
C ASN A 190 -12.54 -1.82 -4.61
N ILE A 191 -12.37 -2.85 -3.78
CA ILE A 191 -11.60 -2.79 -2.53
C ILE A 191 -10.66 -3.99 -2.45
N ALA A 192 -9.44 -3.78 -1.98
CA ALA A 192 -8.44 -4.83 -1.83
C ALA A 192 -7.44 -4.51 -0.72
N VAL A 193 -6.65 -5.49 -0.34
CA VAL A 193 -5.56 -5.31 0.63
C VAL A 193 -4.37 -4.61 -0.07
N GLN A 194 -3.75 -3.66 0.62
CA GLN A 194 -2.37 -3.23 0.42
C GLN A 194 -1.50 -4.12 1.29
N PHE A 195 -0.73 -4.99 0.67
CA PHE A 195 0.07 -5.99 1.35
C PHE A 195 1.48 -5.45 1.55
N ASP A 196 1.73 -4.82 2.69
CA ASP A 196 3.06 -4.36 3.07
C ASP A 196 3.81 -5.46 3.81
N LEU A 197 4.90 -5.95 3.21
CA LEU A 197 5.72 -7.03 3.74
C LEU A 197 6.45 -6.64 5.04
N TYR A 198 6.74 -5.35 5.25
CA TYR A 198 7.34 -4.87 6.49
C TYR A 198 6.37 -5.05 7.67
N HIS A 199 5.14 -4.56 7.53
CA HIS A 199 4.12 -4.70 8.57
C HIS A 199 3.73 -6.16 8.78
N ALA A 200 3.55 -6.91 7.69
CA ALA A 200 3.23 -8.34 7.74
C ALA A 200 4.33 -9.17 8.42
N GLN A 201 5.61 -8.86 8.19
CA GLN A 201 6.70 -9.60 8.83
C GLN A 201 6.72 -9.38 10.34
N ILE A 202 6.38 -8.18 10.81
CA ILE A 202 6.35 -7.86 12.25
C ILE A 202 5.16 -8.52 12.95
N MET A 203 3.99 -8.56 12.30
CA MET A 203 2.74 -8.97 12.92
C MET A 203 2.40 -10.43 12.68
N ASP A 204 2.63 -10.93 11.46
CA ASP A 204 2.13 -12.22 11.02
C ASP A 204 3.26 -13.24 10.79
N GLY A 205 4.42 -12.80 10.29
CA GLY A 205 5.52 -13.69 9.91
C GLY A 205 5.17 -14.61 8.73
N ASP A 206 6.02 -15.59 8.42
CA ASP A 206 5.84 -16.60 7.35
C ASP A 206 5.22 -16.01 6.05
N LEU A 207 5.87 -14.94 5.54
CA LEU A 207 5.35 -14.11 4.45
C LEU A 207 4.95 -14.90 3.21
N THR A 208 5.70 -15.96 2.88
CA THR A 208 5.44 -16.77 1.69
C THR A 208 4.06 -17.44 1.80
N ARG A 209 3.80 -18.11 2.91
CA ARG A 209 2.51 -18.79 3.12
C ARG A 209 1.36 -17.80 3.32
N LEU A 210 1.65 -16.66 3.96
CA LEU A 210 0.67 -15.59 4.10
C LEU A 210 0.26 -15.04 2.73
N ALA A 211 1.22 -14.75 1.85
CA ALA A 211 0.95 -14.30 0.49
C ALA A 211 0.17 -15.35 -0.34
N GLU A 212 0.48 -16.65 -0.16
CA GLU A 212 -0.27 -17.74 -0.80
C GLU A 212 -1.74 -17.76 -0.35
N ARG A 213 -2.00 -17.61 0.97
CA ARG A 213 -3.37 -17.57 1.52
C ARG A 213 -4.16 -16.36 1.07
N LEU A 214 -3.48 -15.23 0.87
CA LEU A 214 -4.08 -13.97 0.45
C LEU A 214 -4.06 -13.75 -1.07
N ASN A 215 -3.61 -14.74 -1.84
CA ASN A 215 -3.53 -14.63 -3.29
C ASN A 215 -4.87 -14.23 -3.91
N GLY A 216 -4.84 -13.19 -4.74
CA GLY A 216 -6.03 -12.59 -5.35
C GLY A 216 -6.83 -11.63 -4.44
N ARG A 217 -6.41 -11.41 -3.19
CA ARG A 217 -7.07 -10.49 -2.24
C ARG A 217 -6.32 -9.16 -2.07
N PHE A 218 -5.08 -9.06 -2.54
CA PHE A 218 -4.31 -7.82 -2.53
C PHE A 218 -4.11 -7.29 -3.95
N ALA A 219 -4.08 -5.95 -4.10
CA ALA A 219 -3.90 -5.27 -5.38
C ALA A 219 -2.62 -4.40 -5.44
N HIS A 220 -1.91 -4.29 -4.34
CA HIS A 220 -0.63 -3.59 -4.23
C HIS A 220 0.24 -4.26 -3.17
N VAL A 221 1.56 -4.29 -3.42
CA VAL A 221 2.54 -4.86 -2.50
C VAL A 221 3.60 -3.81 -2.22
N GLN A 222 3.93 -3.62 -0.94
CA GLN A 222 5.06 -2.78 -0.52
C GLN A 222 6.13 -3.64 0.13
N ILE A 223 7.39 -3.21 -0.02
CA ILE A 223 8.55 -3.97 0.43
C ILE A 223 9.50 -3.05 1.17
N ALA A 224 9.79 -3.40 2.41
CA ALA A 224 10.88 -2.83 3.18
C ALA A 224 11.44 -3.87 4.15
N SER A 225 12.67 -3.69 4.63
CA SER A 225 13.28 -4.64 5.56
C SER A 225 12.91 -4.34 7.02
N VAL A 226 12.79 -5.40 7.80
CA VAL A 226 12.64 -5.33 9.26
C VAL A 226 14.05 -5.40 9.89
N PRO A 227 14.31 -4.66 10.98
CA PRO A 227 13.37 -3.85 11.78
C PRO A 227 13.26 -2.38 11.40
N GLU A 228 14.11 -1.87 10.51
CA GLU A 228 14.37 -0.44 10.37
C GLU A 228 13.65 0.22 9.18
N LEU A 229 12.70 -0.47 8.55
CA LEU A 229 12.00 0.00 7.33
C LEU A 229 13.00 0.38 6.21
N SER A 230 14.16 -0.29 6.17
CA SER A 230 15.21 0.02 5.20
C SER A 230 14.92 -0.57 3.84
N LEU A 231 15.20 0.20 2.78
CA LEU A 231 15.13 -0.27 1.40
C LEU A 231 16.50 -0.78 0.90
N ILE A 232 17.59 -0.57 1.66
CA ILE A 232 18.97 -0.85 1.24
C ILE A 232 19.29 -2.34 1.28
N HIS A 233 18.70 -3.11 2.19
CA HIS A 233 19.02 -4.53 2.42
C HIS A 233 18.15 -5.52 1.64
N ILE A 234 17.22 -5.05 0.82
CA ILE A 234 16.34 -5.92 0.01
C ILE A 234 17.12 -6.61 -1.13
N SER A 235 18.26 -6.08 -1.54
CA SER A 235 19.04 -6.57 -2.69
C SER A 235 20.21 -7.50 -2.33
N GLU A 236 20.52 -7.71 -1.06
CA GLU A 236 21.59 -8.65 -0.67
C GLU A 236 21.02 -10.07 -0.52
N PRO A 237 21.41 -11.03 -1.38
CA PRO A 237 21.07 -12.43 -1.15
C PRO A 237 21.73 -12.86 0.16
N THR A 238 20.94 -13.18 1.16
CA THR A 238 21.42 -13.75 2.42
C THR A 238 22.20 -15.01 2.06
N ARG A 239 23.53 -14.95 2.07
CA ARG A 239 24.36 -16.15 2.02
C ARG A 239 24.04 -16.93 3.29
N LEU A 240 23.21 -17.95 3.17
CA LEU A 240 23.07 -18.97 4.20
C LEU A 240 24.47 -19.50 4.46
N ARG A 241 25.11 -19.07 5.56
CA ARG A 241 26.27 -19.76 6.08
C ARG A 241 25.77 -21.14 6.50
N ARG A 242 26.22 -22.17 5.78
CA ARG A 242 26.07 -23.54 6.26
C ARG A 242 26.74 -23.62 7.62
N ILE A 243 25.97 -23.94 8.61
CA ILE A 243 26.46 -24.46 9.89
C ILE A 243 26.85 -25.90 9.70
#